data_424c340f722c41c209d2f7264e255360
#
_entry.id   424c340f722c41c209d2f7264e255360
#
_cell.length_a   1.000
_cell.length_b   1.000
_cell.length_c   1.000
_cell.angle_alpha   90.00
_cell.angle_beta   90.00
_cell.angle_gamma   90.00
#
_symmetry.space_group_name_H-M   'P 1'
#
loop_
_entity.id
_entity.type
_entity.pdbx_description
1 polymer ?
#
loop_
_entity_poly.entity_id
_entity_poly.type
_entity_poly.pdbx_seq_one_letter_code
_entity_poly.pdbx_strand_id
1 'polypeptide(L)'
;MGPAGEQVGIVKIEDALRLAIEADLDLVEVAPTSKPPVCKIMDFGKFKYEAALKDRESRRNQSHTVIKEMKLRPKIDSHDYETKKGHVMRFLLGGDKVKITIMFRGREQSRPELGIKLLGRLAEDVAEIGFVEAAPKQDGRNMLMVLAPLRKKSEGKKQENTPAPDAAPVSQETD
;
A
#
# COMPACT_ATOMS: atom_id res chain seq x y z
N MET A 1 2.96 -9.03 33.56
CA MET A 1 3.18 -10.17 32.65
C MET A 1 4.63 -10.60 32.80
N GLY A 2 4.87 -11.89 32.97
CA GLY A 2 6.21 -12.46 33.12
C GLY A 2 7.00 -12.59 31.81
N PRO A 3 8.25 -13.12 31.88
CA PRO A 3 9.17 -13.16 30.73
C PRO A 3 8.65 -14.02 29.57
N ALA A 4 7.95 -15.13 29.85
CA ALA A 4 7.37 -16.00 28.84
C ALA A 4 5.97 -15.55 28.36
N GLY A 5 5.47 -14.40 28.86
CA GLY A 5 4.16 -13.87 28.54
C GLY A 5 3.04 -14.37 29.42
N GLU A 6 3.37 -15.12 30.47
CA GLU A 6 2.43 -15.60 31.49
C GLU A 6 1.88 -14.44 32.30
N GLN A 7 0.63 -14.58 32.78
CA GLN A 7 0.00 -13.59 33.64
C GLN A 7 0.40 -13.85 35.11
N VAL A 8 1.19 -12.95 35.66
CA VAL A 8 1.60 -12.98 37.08
C VAL A 8 0.47 -12.48 38.00
N GLY A 9 -0.49 -11.72 37.43
CA GLY A 9 -1.57 -11.11 38.19
C GLY A 9 -1.26 -9.67 38.61
N ILE A 10 -2.04 -9.15 39.59
CA ILE A 10 -1.85 -7.79 40.13
C ILE A 10 -0.91 -7.91 41.33
N VAL A 11 0.26 -7.32 41.20
CA VAL A 11 1.33 -7.32 42.21
C VAL A 11 1.75 -5.89 42.55
N LYS A 12 2.39 -5.69 43.70
CA LYS A 12 3.01 -4.41 44.03
C LYS A 12 4.22 -4.15 43.15
N ILE A 13 4.53 -2.87 42.91
CA ILE A 13 5.65 -2.47 42.04
C ILE A 13 6.99 -3.01 42.54
N GLU A 14 7.18 -3.08 43.85
CA GLU A 14 8.40 -3.61 44.46
C GLU A 14 8.60 -5.10 44.15
N ASP A 15 7.55 -5.90 44.18
CA ASP A 15 7.57 -7.32 43.84
C ASP A 15 7.80 -7.52 42.35
N ALA A 16 7.19 -6.66 41.50
CA ALA A 16 7.41 -6.68 40.04
C ALA A 16 8.86 -6.36 39.67
N LEU A 17 9.46 -5.37 40.33
CA LEU A 17 10.87 -5.02 40.13
C LEU A 17 11.80 -6.14 40.58
N ARG A 18 11.50 -6.80 41.72
CA ARG A 18 12.29 -7.94 42.21
C ARG A 18 12.27 -9.09 41.19
N LEU A 19 11.09 -9.43 40.67
CA LEU A 19 10.98 -10.48 39.64
C LEU A 19 11.73 -10.13 38.34
N ALA A 20 11.78 -8.85 37.96
CA ALA A 20 12.54 -8.42 36.80
C ALA A 20 14.06 -8.57 37.05
N ILE A 21 14.55 -8.17 38.23
CA ILE A 21 15.96 -8.31 38.63
C ILE A 21 16.35 -9.79 38.74
N GLU A 22 15.52 -10.65 39.32
CA GLU A 22 15.77 -12.10 39.41
C GLU A 22 15.85 -12.79 38.04
N ALA A 23 15.11 -12.26 37.06
CA ALA A 23 15.14 -12.74 35.67
C ALA A 23 16.26 -12.10 34.81
N ASP A 24 17.01 -11.13 35.35
CA ASP A 24 18.01 -10.33 34.63
C ASP A 24 17.42 -9.64 33.38
N LEU A 25 16.19 -9.09 33.55
CA LEU A 25 15.38 -8.44 32.50
C LEU A 25 14.85 -7.09 32.97
N ASP A 26 14.34 -6.30 32.03
CA ASP A 26 13.73 -5.01 32.30
C ASP A 26 12.23 -5.13 32.63
N LEU A 27 11.72 -4.29 33.53
CA LEU A 27 10.30 -4.09 33.76
C LEU A 27 9.81 -2.95 32.88
N VAL A 28 9.03 -3.25 31.86
CA VAL A 28 8.54 -2.28 30.88
C VAL A 28 7.06 -2.05 31.03
N GLU A 29 6.65 -0.80 31.16
CA GLU A 29 5.25 -0.39 31.18
C GLU A 29 4.68 -0.35 29.77
N VAL A 30 3.77 -1.27 29.42
CA VAL A 30 3.19 -1.41 28.07
C VAL A 30 1.91 -0.58 27.93
N ALA A 31 1.09 -0.49 28.98
CA ALA A 31 -0.15 0.26 28.96
C ALA A 31 -0.29 1.13 30.23
N PRO A 32 0.23 2.37 30.23
CA PRO A 32 0.19 3.27 31.37
C PRO A 32 -1.21 3.78 31.71
N THR A 33 -2.10 3.86 30.72
CA THR A 33 -3.46 4.36 30.87
C THR A 33 -4.44 3.35 31.47
N SER A 34 -4.07 2.08 31.53
CA SER A 34 -4.87 1.03 32.15
C SER A 34 -4.92 1.18 33.68
N LYS A 35 -5.99 0.74 34.29
CA LYS A 35 -6.16 0.71 35.77
C LYS A 35 -6.42 -0.71 36.22
N PRO A 36 -5.44 -1.41 36.80
CA PRO A 36 -4.04 -1.01 37.04
C PRO A 36 -3.18 -0.94 35.78
N PRO A 37 -2.04 -0.23 35.79
CA PRO A 37 -1.09 -0.19 34.68
C PRO A 37 -0.57 -1.58 34.35
N VAL A 38 -0.40 -1.86 33.03
CA VAL A 38 0.10 -3.16 32.58
C VAL A 38 1.59 -3.08 32.32
N CYS A 39 2.36 -3.87 33.08
CA CYS A 39 3.81 -4.01 32.91
C CYS A 39 4.15 -5.40 32.38
N LYS A 40 5.23 -5.49 31.64
CA LYS A 40 5.80 -6.74 31.13
C LYS A 40 7.29 -6.80 31.42
N ILE A 41 7.75 -7.97 31.86
CA ILE A 41 9.18 -8.26 32.05
C ILE A 41 9.73 -8.73 30.70
N MET A 42 10.71 -8.02 30.15
CA MET A 42 11.35 -8.34 28.87
C MET A 42 12.69 -7.61 28.73
N ASP A 43 13.53 -8.08 27.80
CA ASP A 43 14.69 -7.32 27.34
C ASP A 43 14.21 -6.16 26.44
N PHE A 44 14.26 -4.94 26.97
CA PHE A 44 13.80 -3.74 26.26
C PHE A 44 14.68 -3.41 25.06
N GLY A 45 15.98 -3.68 25.15
CA GLY A 45 16.92 -3.47 24.05
C GLY A 45 16.56 -4.31 22.83
N LYS A 46 16.34 -5.61 23.05
CA LYS A 46 15.91 -6.55 22.03
C LYS A 46 14.54 -6.18 21.45
N PHE A 47 13.57 -5.87 22.32
CA PHE A 47 12.24 -5.45 21.90
C PHE A 47 12.28 -4.21 21.01
N LYS A 48 13.06 -3.19 21.37
CA LYS A 48 13.22 -1.97 20.57
C LYS A 48 13.84 -2.24 19.21
N TYR A 49 14.83 -3.12 19.16
CA TYR A 49 15.47 -3.53 17.91
C TYR A 49 14.50 -4.28 16.99
N GLU A 50 13.77 -5.26 17.52
CA GLU A 50 12.78 -6.03 16.77
C GLU A 50 11.62 -5.14 16.29
N ALA A 51 11.13 -4.23 17.11
CA ALA A 51 10.11 -3.24 16.73
C ALA A 51 10.59 -2.34 15.58
N ALA A 52 11.81 -1.82 15.66
CA ALA A 52 12.40 -1.00 14.61
C ALA A 52 12.60 -1.79 13.30
N LEU A 53 12.98 -3.06 13.40
CA LEU A 53 13.10 -3.96 12.23
C LEU A 53 11.74 -4.19 11.57
N LYS A 54 10.72 -4.50 12.36
CA LYS A 54 9.34 -4.71 11.91
C LYS A 54 8.76 -3.44 11.27
N ASP A 55 9.01 -2.28 11.86
CA ASP A 55 8.59 -1.00 11.29
C ASP A 55 9.26 -0.71 9.94
N ARG A 56 10.57 -1.00 9.82
CA ARG A 56 11.31 -0.86 8.57
C ARG A 56 10.75 -1.80 7.49
N GLU A 57 10.45 -3.04 7.86
CA GLU A 57 9.88 -4.02 6.96
C GLU A 57 8.44 -3.63 6.56
N SER A 58 7.62 -3.18 7.51
CA SER A 58 6.27 -2.67 7.26
C SER A 58 6.30 -1.49 6.28
N ARG A 59 7.19 -0.51 6.50
CA ARG A 59 7.35 0.63 5.57
C ARG A 59 7.82 0.20 4.19
N ARG A 60 8.72 -0.79 4.10
CA ARG A 60 9.20 -1.32 2.82
C ARG A 60 8.09 -2.04 2.05
N ASN A 61 7.23 -2.75 2.78
CA ASN A 61 6.13 -3.53 2.19
C ASN A 61 4.87 -2.70 1.96
N GLN A 62 4.83 -1.45 2.44
CA GLN A 62 3.69 -0.56 2.24
C GLN A 62 3.60 -0.14 0.77
N SER A 63 2.61 -0.68 0.07
CA SER A 63 2.31 -0.28 -1.31
C SER A 63 1.54 1.04 -1.30
N HIS A 64 2.15 2.10 -1.81
CA HIS A 64 1.46 3.37 -2.00
C HIS A 64 0.71 3.36 -3.33
N THR A 65 -0.59 3.59 -3.27
CA THR A 65 -1.39 3.85 -4.49
C THR A 65 -1.02 5.25 -5.01
N VAL A 66 -0.38 5.28 -6.16
CA VAL A 66 0.00 6.54 -6.81
C VAL A 66 -1.15 7.03 -7.68
N ILE A 67 -1.45 8.33 -7.61
CA ILE A 67 -2.42 8.97 -8.52
C ILE A 67 -1.66 9.49 -9.74
N LYS A 68 -1.91 8.89 -10.90
CA LYS A 68 -1.36 9.33 -12.19
C LYS A 68 -2.30 10.36 -12.81
N GLU A 69 -1.75 11.43 -13.38
CA GLU A 69 -2.54 12.44 -14.07
C GLU A 69 -2.45 12.27 -15.58
N MET A 70 -3.61 12.29 -16.26
CA MET A 70 -3.74 12.28 -17.71
C MET A 70 -4.54 13.50 -18.18
N LYS A 71 -3.95 14.30 -19.06
CA LYS A 71 -4.59 15.50 -19.60
C LYS A 71 -5.15 15.23 -21.00
N LEU A 72 -6.41 15.61 -21.19
CA LEU A 72 -7.15 15.47 -22.45
C LEU A 72 -7.67 16.85 -22.92
N ARG A 73 -8.08 16.92 -24.16
CA ARG A 73 -8.82 18.06 -24.72
C ARG A 73 -10.16 17.61 -25.26
N PRO A 74 -11.20 18.48 -25.26
CA PRO A 74 -12.53 18.10 -25.73
C PRO A 74 -12.53 17.65 -27.22
N LYS A 75 -11.68 18.29 -28.02
CA LYS A 75 -11.47 17.96 -29.44
C LYS A 75 -10.16 17.15 -29.60
N ILE A 76 -10.18 15.94 -29.10
CA ILE A 76 -9.06 15.00 -29.27
C ILE A 76 -9.24 14.21 -30.57
N ASP A 77 -8.13 14.01 -31.29
CA ASP A 77 -8.09 13.11 -32.44
C ASP A 77 -8.26 11.65 -32.00
N SER A 78 -8.80 10.79 -32.87
CA SER A 78 -9.10 9.43 -32.50
C SER A 78 -7.84 8.61 -32.19
N HIS A 79 -6.75 8.86 -32.93
CA HIS A 79 -5.46 8.19 -32.69
C HIS A 79 -4.84 8.61 -31.34
N ASP A 80 -4.86 9.91 -31.01
CA ASP A 80 -4.38 10.41 -29.70
C ASP A 80 -5.26 9.91 -28.55
N TYR A 81 -6.57 9.79 -28.78
CA TYR A 81 -7.48 9.20 -27.80
C TYR A 81 -7.12 7.74 -27.50
N GLU A 82 -6.92 6.91 -28.52
CA GLU A 82 -6.54 5.51 -28.33
C GLU A 82 -5.21 5.35 -27.61
N THR A 83 -4.22 6.15 -27.97
CA THR A 83 -2.92 6.20 -27.30
C THR A 83 -3.08 6.51 -25.80
N LYS A 84 -3.86 7.54 -25.47
CA LYS A 84 -4.09 7.95 -24.07
C LYS A 84 -4.93 6.95 -23.31
N LYS A 85 -5.94 6.36 -23.94
CA LYS A 85 -6.69 5.24 -23.39
C LYS A 85 -5.76 4.08 -23.03
N GLY A 86 -4.85 3.70 -23.91
CA GLY A 86 -3.85 2.65 -23.66
C GLY A 86 -2.97 2.96 -22.44
N HIS A 87 -2.59 4.24 -22.25
CA HIS A 87 -1.86 4.65 -21.05
C HIS A 87 -2.70 4.54 -19.78
N VAL A 88 -3.97 4.97 -19.81
CA VAL A 88 -4.90 4.85 -18.68
C VAL A 88 -5.10 3.39 -18.29
N MET A 89 -5.32 2.51 -19.28
CA MET A 89 -5.43 1.07 -19.06
C MET A 89 -4.19 0.50 -18.38
N ARG A 90 -2.99 0.87 -18.85
CA ARG A 90 -1.72 0.43 -18.26
C ARG A 90 -1.57 0.86 -16.80
N PHE A 91 -1.95 2.09 -16.47
CA PHE A 91 -1.90 2.60 -15.09
C PHE A 91 -2.90 1.87 -14.18
N LEU A 92 -4.13 1.66 -14.64
CA LEU A 92 -5.14 0.91 -13.89
C LEU A 92 -4.72 -0.55 -13.67
N LEU A 93 -4.16 -1.22 -14.68
CA LEU A 93 -3.61 -2.58 -14.55
C LEU A 93 -2.42 -2.63 -13.57
N GLY A 94 -1.62 -1.56 -13.51
CA GLY A 94 -0.55 -1.38 -12.52
C GLY A 94 -1.05 -1.15 -11.09
N GLY A 95 -2.36 -1.01 -10.89
CA GLY A 95 -2.97 -0.74 -9.58
C GLY A 95 -2.90 0.72 -9.14
N ASP A 96 -2.57 1.63 -10.07
CA ASP A 96 -2.54 3.06 -9.81
C ASP A 96 -3.91 3.69 -10.11
N LYS A 97 -4.27 4.75 -9.39
CA LYS A 97 -5.43 5.59 -9.69
C LYS A 97 -5.08 6.57 -10.79
N VAL A 98 -6.05 6.90 -11.65
CA VAL A 98 -5.84 7.84 -12.74
C VAL A 98 -6.79 9.03 -12.61
N LYS A 99 -6.22 10.22 -12.43
CA LYS A 99 -6.93 11.49 -12.48
C LYS A 99 -6.92 11.99 -13.92
N ILE A 100 -8.09 12.09 -14.52
CA ILE A 100 -8.24 12.58 -15.88
C ILE A 100 -8.68 14.02 -15.82
N THR A 101 -7.94 14.89 -16.50
CA THR A 101 -8.18 16.33 -16.55
C THR A 101 -8.47 16.73 -18.00
N ILE A 102 -9.68 17.22 -18.27
CA ILE A 102 -10.01 17.85 -19.55
C ILE A 102 -9.78 19.35 -19.44
N MET A 103 -8.95 19.90 -20.32
CA MET A 103 -8.63 21.31 -20.36
C MET A 103 -9.42 21.99 -21.47
N PHE A 104 -10.38 22.85 -21.10
CA PHE A 104 -11.15 23.65 -22.04
C PHE A 104 -10.42 24.94 -22.44
N ARG A 105 -10.48 25.30 -23.70
CA ARG A 105 -9.93 26.57 -24.22
C ARG A 105 -11.04 27.51 -24.66
N GLY A 106 -10.98 28.76 -24.21
CA GLY A 106 -11.86 29.85 -24.69
C GLY A 106 -13.34 29.45 -24.78
N ARG A 107 -13.87 29.40 -25.98
CA ARG A 107 -15.29 29.08 -26.26
C ARG A 107 -15.71 27.66 -25.91
N GLU A 108 -14.76 26.73 -25.67
CA GLU A 108 -15.07 25.35 -25.31
C GLU A 108 -15.66 25.25 -23.90
N GLN A 109 -15.38 26.23 -23.03
CA GLN A 109 -15.95 26.29 -21.68
C GLN A 109 -17.46 26.40 -21.67
N SER A 110 -18.04 26.99 -22.72
CA SER A 110 -19.50 27.11 -22.88
C SER A 110 -20.17 25.79 -23.23
N ARG A 111 -19.39 24.75 -23.51
CA ARG A 111 -19.88 23.42 -23.91
C ARG A 111 -19.26 22.30 -23.08
N PRO A 112 -19.51 22.26 -21.77
CA PRO A 112 -18.97 21.23 -20.88
C PRO A 112 -19.44 19.81 -21.23
N GLU A 113 -20.56 19.72 -21.95
CA GLU A 113 -21.14 18.43 -22.42
C GLU A 113 -20.17 17.60 -23.25
N LEU A 114 -19.28 18.26 -24.04
CA LEU A 114 -18.27 17.57 -24.85
C LEU A 114 -17.24 16.86 -23.95
N GLY A 115 -16.89 17.49 -22.83
CA GLY A 115 -16.02 16.87 -21.82
C GLY A 115 -16.70 15.68 -21.14
N ILE A 116 -17.95 15.83 -20.73
CA ILE A 116 -18.73 14.77 -20.08
C ILE A 116 -18.84 13.56 -21.02
N LYS A 117 -19.18 13.77 -22.31
CA LYS A 117 -19.25 12.70 -23.31
C LYS A 117 -17.90 11.97 -23.48
N LEU A 118 -16.80 12.72 -23.54
CA LEU A 118 -15.47 12.13 -23.69
C LEU A 118 -15.09 11.31 -22.46
N LEU A 119 -15.36 11.80 -21.25
CA LEU A 119 -15.10 11.09 -20.00
C LEU A 119 -16.00 9.87 -19.83
N GLY A 120 -17.28 9.97 -20.23
CA GLY A 120 -18.21 8.85 -20.25
C GLY A 120 -17.73 7.73 -21.15
N ARG A 121 -17.37 8.06 -22.40
CA ARG A 121 -16.77 7.08 -23.34
C ARG A 121 -15.52 6.41 -22.76
N LEU A 122 -14.63 7.18 -22.13
CA LEU A 122 -13.43 6.63 -21.53
C LEU A 122 -13.76 5.72 -20.34
N ALA A 123 -14.75 6.06 -19.52
CA ALA A 123 -15.20 5.25 -18.40
C ALA A 123 -15.79 3.90 -18.89
N GLU A 124 -16.57 3.92 -19.97
CA GLU A 124 -17.10 2.71 -20.62
C GLU A 124 -15.96 1.83 -21.16
N ASP A 125 -15.00 2.45 -21.86
CA ASP A 125 -13.86 1.76 -22.47
C ASP A 125 -12.95 1.06 -21.43
N VAL A 126 -12.91 1.54 -20.18
CA VAL A 126 -12.06 0.97 -19.11
C VAL A 126 -12.88 0.23 -18.04
N ALA A 127 -14.20 0.04 -18.24
CA ALA A 127 -15.09 -0.58 -17.24
C ALA A 127 -14.68 -1.99 -16.82
N GLU A 128 -13.97 -2.73 -17.69
CA GLU A 128 -13.47 -4.08 -17.38
C GLU A 128 -12.33 -4.10 -16.36
N ILE A 129 -11.54 -3.03 -16.27
CA ILE A 129 -10.29 -2.95 -15.47
C ILE A 129 -10.33 -1.90 -14.37
N GLY A 130 -11.28 -0.96 -14.45
CA GLY A 130 -11.42 0.13 -13.50
C GLY A 130 -12.85 0.60 -13.35
N PHE A 131 -13.08 1.43 -12.35
CA PHE A 131 -14.37 2.06 -12.11
C PHE A 131 -14.21 3.55 -11.82
N VAL A 132 -15.28 4.31 -11.98
CA VAL A 132 -15.31 5.74 -11.68
C VAL A 132 -15.41 5.93 -10.17
N GLU A 133 -14.32 6.37 -9.54
CA GLU A 133 -14.28 6.70 -8.10
C GLU A 133 -14.88 8.09 -7.84
N ALA A 134 -14.56 9.06 -8.69
CA ALA A 134 -15.16 10.39 -8.65
C ALA A 134 -15.73 10.74 -10.02
N ALA A 135 -17.02 11.06 -10.05
CA ALA A 135 -17.74 11.46 -11.27
C ALA A 135 -17.15 12.74 -11.89
N PRO A 136 -17.36 12.96 -13.21
CA PRO A 136 -16.93 14.16 -13.88
C PRO A 136 -17.43 15.42 -13.15
N LYS A 137 -16.49 16.26 -12.69
CA LYS A 137 -16.78 17.52 -12.02
C LYS A 137 -16.02 18.65 -12.70
N GLN A 138 -16.72 19.74 -12.97
CA GLN A 138 -16.08 20.96 -13.49
C GLN A 138 -15.39 21.70 -12.36
N ASP A 139 -14.12 22.04 -12.60
CA ASP A 139 -13.28 22.83 -11.70
C ASP A 139 -12.63 23.97 -12.52
N GLY A 140 -13.26 25.12 -12.46
CA GLY A 140 -12.89 26.30 -13.23
C GLY A 140 -12.87 26.02 -14.75
N ARG A 141 -11.68 26.10 -15.35
CA ARG A 141 -11.45 25.85 -16.79
C ARG A 141 -11.22 24.38 -17.13
N ASN A 142 -11.25 23.51 -16.15
CA ASN A 142 -10.96 22.10 -16.32
C ASN A 142 -12.17 21.25 -15.89
N MET A 143 -12.22 20.04 -16.37
CA MET A 143 -13.13 19.01 -15.87
C MET A 143 -12.29 17.82 -15.40
N LEU A 144 -12.59 17.33 -14.22
CA LEU A 144 -11.84 16.30 -13.55
C LEU A 144 -12.70 15.06 -13.36
N MET A 145 -12.10 13.90 -13.55
CA MET A 145 -12.67 12.59 -13.21
C MET A 145 -11.56 11.70 -12.64
N VAL A 146 -11.89 10.90 -11.64
CA VAL A 146 -10.93 9.95 -11.07
C VAL A 146 -11.41 8.53 -11.35
N LEU A 147 -10.50 7.74 -11.92
CA LEU A 147 -10.68 6.32 -12.14
C LEU A 147 -9.83 5.54 -11.13
N ALA A 148 -10.40 4.48 -10.57
CA ALA A 148 -9.69 3.56 -9.68
C ALA A 148 -9.68 2.16 -10.29
N PRO A 149 -8.61 1.36 -10.06
CA PRO A 149 -8.52 0.01 -10.55
C PRO A 149 -9.49 -0.92 -9.81
N LEU A 150 -10.12 -1.86 -10.51
CA LEU A 150 -10.95 -2.91 -9.91
C LEU A 150 -10.13 -3.88 -9.04
N ARG A 151 -8.87 -4.14 -9.42
CA ARG A 151 -7.93 -4.94 -8.64
C ARG A 151 -7.04 -4.02 -7.80
N LYS A 152 -7.07 -4.21 -6.48
CA LYS A 152 -6.00 -3.70 -5.63
C LYS A 152 -4.68 -4.31 -6.11
N LYS A 153 -3.63 -3.48 -6.22
CA LYS A 153 -2.27 -3.94 -6.51
C LYS A 153 -1.97 -5.13 -5.58
N SER A 154 -1.94 -6.34 -6.12
CA SER A 154 -1.54 -7.50 -5.34
C SER A 154 -0.12 -7.25 -4.87
N GLU A 155 0.08 -7.28 -3.55
CA GLU A 155 1.39 -7.27 -2.92
C GLU A 155 2.30 -8.22 -3.68
N GLY A 156 3.46 -7.69 -4.04
CA GLY A 156 4.39 -8.26 -5.00
C GLY A 156 4.56 -9.77 -4.85
N LYS A 157 4.41 -10.45 -5.96
CA LYS A 157 4.77 -11.85 -6.15
C LYS A 157 6.15 -12.08 -5.54
N LYS A 158 6.18 -12.71 -4.37
CA LYS A 158 7.39 -13.23 -3.75
C LYS A 158 8.01 -14.15 -4.81
N GLN A 159 9.11 -13.74 -5.41
CA GLN A 159 9.91 -14.66 -6.20
C GLN A 159 10.35 -15.78 -5.26
N GLU A 160 9.71 -16.91 -5.42
CA GLU A 160 10.12 -18.18 -4.84
C GLU A 160 11.45 -18.50 -5.51
N ASN A 161 12.52 -18.22 -4.78
CA ASN A 161 13.87 -18.61 -5.12
C ASN A 161 13.92 -20.14 -4.92
N THR A 162 13.62 -20.87 -5.97
CA THR A 162 13.84 -22.32 -6.00
C THR A 162 15.35 -22.54 -5.96
N PRO A 163 15.93 -23.17 -4.93
CA PRO A 163 17.34 -23.53 -4.97
C PRO A 163 17.52 -24.58 -6.08
N ALA A 164 18.49 -24.37 -6.93
CA ALA A 164 18.92 -25.32 -7.93
C ALA A 164 19.27 -26.66 -7.26
N PRO A 165 18.91 -27.81 -7.84
CA PRO A 165 19.29 -29.10 -7.30
C PRO A 165 20.81 -29.26 -7.37
N ASP A 166 21.36 -29.54 -6.21
CA ASP A 166 22.76 -29.82 -5.96
C ASP A 166 23.22 -31.02 -6.84
N ALA A 167 24.27 -30.80 -7.60
CA ALA A 167 24.87 -31.80 -8.46
C ALA A 167 25.47 -32.92 -7.60
N ALA A 168 25.02 -34.15 -7.83
CA ALA A 168 25.56 -35.35 -7.21
C ALA A 168 27.06 -35.52 -7.50
N PRO A 169 27.86 -36.02 -6.54
CA PRO A 169 29.26 -36.27 -6.75
C PRO A 169 29.44 -37.56 -7.61
N VAL A 170 30.22 -37.40 -8.65
CA VAL A 170 30.68 -38.48 -9.52
C VAL A 170 31.62 -39.37 -8.73
N SER A 171 31.21 -40.62 -8.51
CA SER A 171 32.07 -41.68 -7.97
C SER A 171 33.16 -42.02 -8.99
N GLN A 172 34.42 -41.79 -8.63
CA GLN A 172 35.57 -42.38 -9.32
C GLN A 172 35.75 -43.81 -8.81
N GLU A 173 35.45 -44.76 -9.65
CA GLU A 173 35.99 -46.11 -9.54
C GLU A 173 37.40 -46.13 -10.14
N THR A 174 38.33 -46.49 -9.31
CA THR A 174 39.69 -46.88 -9.70
C THR A 174 39.75 -48.39 -9.90
N ASP A 175 40.25 -48.76 -11.04
CA ASP A 175 40.92 -50.03 -11.25
C ASP A 175 42.41 -49.75 -11.45
#